data_61614c695c9d6f2020f5a3e38b6bfbb8
#
_entry.id   61614c695c9d6f2020f5a3e38b6bfbb8
#
_cell.length_a   1.000
_cell.length_b   1.000
_cell.length_c   1.000
_cell.angle_alpha   90.00
_cell.angle_beta   90.00
_cell.angle_gamma   90.00
#
_symmetry.space_group_name_H-M   'P 1'
#
loop_
_entity.id
_entity.type
_entity.pdbx_description
1 polymer ?
#
loop_
_entity_poly.entity_id
_entity_poly.type
_entity_poly.pdbx_seq_one_letter_code
_entity_poly.pdbx_strand_id
1 'polypeptide(L)'
;MVLLSFNVIAPEVPIKDKHLVSEEELIKITFNGTKKIIDVLEKHFVFCTFFVEVSLVEKMPELLQLITKKGHELGILNQHSTEEEIVSAKKIVEELTGKFVSGIRQFPQFKHKSDVVKRMKFSYHSSMYFSNIFWLNKDFDKKTVYEENELVIVPDSWSPYSKLPYNDFTFQMIPLFFYKNMINNSMKGDDEYIVIYLNSWQFVELNHSKFGLPFYRKYNLGRQMEDKLGRFLLFLEESEWAVNRMKDFFF
;
A
#
# COMPACT_ATOMS: atom_id res chain seq x y z
N MET A 1 -8.83 5.64 -13.93
CA MET A 1 -8.59 6.18 -12.58
C MET A 1 -7.47 5.42 -11.89
N VAL A 2 -6.69 6.05 -10.99
CA VAL A 2 -5.63 5.38 -10.21
C VAL A 2 -6.01 5.34 -8.73
N LEU A 3 -6.06 4.15 -8.13
CA LEU A 3 -6.25 3.92 -6.70
C LEU A 3 -4.85 3.71 -6.07
N LEU A 4 -4.21 4.83 -5.74
CA LEU A 4 -2.87 4.81 -5.13
C LEU A 4 -2.99 4.59 -3.62
N SER A 5 -2.23 3.65 -3.11
CA SER A 5 -2.23 3.30 -1.69
C SER A 5 -0.84 3.04 -1.13
N PHE A 6 -0.70 3.17 0.18
CA PHE A 6 0.56 2.98 0.87
C PHE A 6 0.37 2.03 2.06
N ASN A 7 1.26 1.04 2.16
CA ASN A 7 1.34 0.21 3.34
C ASN A 7 2.26 0.88 4.36
N VAL A 8 1.72 1.20 5.52
CA VAL A 8 2.47 1.72 6.66
C VAL A 8 2.99 0.52 7.44
N ILE A 9 4.15 0.04 7.04
CA ILE A 9 4.82 -1.15 7.58
C ILE A 9 6.32 -0.90 7.75
N ALA A 10 6.91 -1.64 8.68
CA ALA A 10 8.36 -1.67 8.84
C ALA A 10 9.02 -2.52 7.73
N PRO A 11 10.31 -2.27 7.42
CA PRO A 11 11.06 -3.17 6.56
C PRO A 11 11.23 -4.53 7.24
N GLU A 12 11.14 -5.60 6.44
CA GLU A 12 11.43 -6.95 6.94
C GLU A 12 12.90 -7.05 7.34
N VAL A 13 13.13 -7.53 8.57
CA VAL A 13 14.48 -7.82 9.06
C VAL A 13 14.64 -9.33 9.17
N PRO A 14 15.64 -9.94 8.51
CA PRO A 14 15.89 -11.37 8.63
C PRO A 14 16.07 -11.80 10.08
N ILE A 15 15.60 -12.99 10.43
CA ILE A 15 15.64 -13.52 11.81
C ILE A 15 17.04 -13.44 12.41
N LYS A 16 18.07 -13.75 11.62
CA LYS A 16 19.48 -13.69 12.03
C LYS A 16 19.96 -12.27 12.40
N ASP A 17 19.34 -11.24 11.84
CA ASP A 17 19.75 -9.85 11.97
C ASP A 17 18.80 -9.05 12.89
N LYS A 18 17.74 -9.68 13.45
CA LYS A 18 16.76 -9.02 14.32
C LYS A 18 17.38 -8.36 15.57
N HIS A 19 18.47 -8.92 16.08
CA HIS A 19 19.17 -8.34 17.23
C HIS A 19 19.94 -7.06 16.91
N LEU A 20 20.13 -6.72 15.63
CA LEU A 20 20.84 -5.53 15.16
C LEU A 20 19.94 -4.31 14.96
N VAL A 21 18.62 -4.50 14.99
CA VAL A 21 17.63 -3.45 14.71
C VAL A 21 16.64 -3.40 15.86
N SER A 22 16.55 -2.26 16.54
CA SER A 22 15.56 -2.08 17.60
C SER A 22 14.16 -1.83 17.04
N GLU A 23 13.14 -2.13 17.84
CA GLU A 23 11.76 -1.81 17.49
C GLU A 23 11.55 -0.31 17.30
N GLU A 24 12.15 0.52 18.15
CA GLU A 24 12.10 1.98 18.03
C GLU A 24 12.67 2.46 16.68
N GLU A 25 13.75 1.85 16.20
CA GLU A 25 14.32 2.16 14.90
C GLU A 25 13.36 1.81 13.76
N LEU A 26 12.70 0.66 13.82
CA LEU A 26 11.68 0.26 12.83
C LEU A 26 10.49 1.21 12.82
N ILE A 27 10.00 1.60 13.99
CA ILE A 27 8.94 2.60 14.15
C ILE A 27 9.37 3.93 13.53
N LYS A 28 10.58 4.41 13.84
CA LYS A 28 11.12 5.66 13.30
C LYS A 28 11.26 5.64 11.78
N ILE A 29 11.71 4.53 11.20
CA ILE A 29 11.79 4.34 9.75
C ILE A 29 10.41 4.43 9.13
N THR A 30 9.44 3.70 9.68
CA THR A 30 8.07 3.67 9.19
C THR A 30 7.41 5.06 9.27
N PHE A 31 7.58 5.74 10.40
CA PHE A 31 7.07 7.10 10.62
C PHE A 31 7.65 8.09 9.61
N ASN A 32 8.98 8.13 9.49
CA ASN A 32 9.66 9.05 8.59
C ASN A 32 9.32 8.78 7.12
N GLY A 33 9.26 7.53 6.72
CA GLY A 33 8.88 7.15 5.35
C GLY A 33 7.44 7.59 5.02
N THR A 34 6.51 7.34 5.94
CA THR A 34 5.11 7.77 5.76
C THR A 34 4.98 9.28 5.69
N LYS A 35 5.70 10.02 6.56
CA LYS A 35 5.71 11.47 6.53
C LYS A 35 6.20 12.02 5.19
N LYS A 36 7.29 11.49 4.66
CA LYS A 36 7.82 11.88 3.35
C LYS A 36 6.84 11.63 2.20
N ILE A 37 6.09 10.53 2.27
CA ILE A 37 5.01 10.25 1.32
C ILE A 37 3.94 11.34 1.41
N ILE A 38 3.47 11.66 2.62
CA ILE A 38 2.46 12.70 2.84
C ILE A 38 2.96 14.05 2.30
N ASP A 39 4.22 14.41 2.54
CA ASP A 39 4.81 15.65 2.06
C ASP A 39 4.84 15.72 0.51
N VAL A 40 5.07 14.60 -0.17
CA VAL A 40 5.00 14.52 -1.64
C VAL A 40 3.55 14.63 -2.12
N LEU A 41 2.62 13.90 -1.52
CA LEU A 41 1.19 13.93 -1.90
C LEU A 41 0.57 15.31 -1.70
N GLU A 42 0.93 16.02 -0.62
CA GLU A 42 0.45 17.36 -0.32
C GLU A 42 0.87 18.36 -1.41
N LYS A 43 2.11 18.28 -1.91
CA LYS A 43 2.61 19.12 -3.00
C LYS A 43 1.83 18.97 -4.30
N HIS A 44 1.24 17.81 -4.53
CA HIS A 44 0.45 17.48 -5.73
C HIS A 44 -1.06 17.50 -5.48
N PHE A 45 -1.52 17.88 -4.28
CA PHE A 45 -2.94 17.91 -3.89
C PHE A 45 -3.66 16.57 -4.09
N VAL A 46 -2.95 15.47 -3.84
CA VAL A 46 -3.46 14.11 -4.06
C VAL A 46 -3.83 13.47 -2.72
N PHE A 47 -5.01 12.85 -2.67
CA PHE A 47 -5.49 12.09 -1.52
C PHE A 47 -5.44 10.59 -1.84
N CYS A 48 -4.91 9.81 -0.90
CA CYS A 48 -4.67 8.37 -1.06
C CYS A 48 -5.15 7.57 0.15
N THR A 49 -5.08 6.24 0.04
CA THR A 49 -5.38 5.32 1.13
C THR A 49 -4.09 4.81 1.78
N PHE A 50 -4.00 4.88 3.10
CA PHE A 50 -2.91 4.31 3.90
C PHE A 50 -3.43 3.11 4.68
N PHE A 51 -2.83 1.94 4.47
CA PHE A 51 -3.12 0.73 5.23
C PHE A 51 -2.08 0.56 6.32
N VAL A 52 -2.48 0.67 7.58
CA VAL A 52 -1.59 0.62 8.73
C VAL A 52 -1.57 -0.78 9.31
N GLU A 53 -0.37 -1.32 9.50
CA GLU A 53 -0.19 -2.63 10.13
C GLU A 53 -0.73 -2.63 11.57
N VAL A 54 -1.47 -3.69 11.93
CA VAL A 54 -2.13 -3.84 13.24
C VAL A 54 -1.17 -3.58 14.39
N SER A 55 0.04 -4.14 14.35
CA SER A 55 1.07 -4.01 15.40
C SER A 55 1.60 -2.58 15.60
N LEU A 56 1.37 -1.69 14.64
CA LEU A 56 1.86 -0.30 14.66
C LEU A 56 0.80 0.71 15.10
N VAL A 57 -0.47 0.31 15.19
CA VAL A 57 -1.59 1.22 15.49
C VAL A 57 -1.39 1.92 16.84
N GLU A 58 -1.10 1.19 17.89
CA GLU A 58 -0.89 1.76 19.23
C GLU A 58 0.42 2.54 19.37
N LYS A 59 1.40 2.25 18.50
CA LYS A 59 2.76 2.79 18.59
C LYS A 59 2.94 4.12 17.86
N MET A 60 2.01 4.49 16.96
CA MET A 60 2.15 5.69 16.13
C MET A 60 0.87 6.54 16.07
N PRO A 61 0.25 6.90 17.23
CA PRO A 61 -1.01 7.65 17.23
C PRO A 61 -0.91 9.01 16.52
N GLU A 62 0.22 9.71 16.66
CA GLU A 62 0.45 10.99 15.99
C GLU A 62 0.47 10.87 14.46
N LEU A 63 1.01 9.76 13.94
CA LEU A 63 1.04 9.50 12.50
C LEU A 63 -0.37 9.23 11.97
N LEU A 64 -1.19 8.47 12.69
CA LEU A 64 -2.57 8.18 12.31
C LEU A 64 -3.41 9.47 12.25
N GLN A 65 -3.25 10.34 13.24
CA GLN A 65 -3.88 11.67 13.24
C GLN A 65 -3.38 12.54 12.08
N LEU A 66 -2.07 12.51 11.79
CA LEU A 66 -1.49 13.27 10.68
C LEU A 66 -2.09 12.84 9.34
N ILE A 67 -2.15 11.51 9.07
CA ILE A 67 -2.72 10.95 7.84
C ILE A 67 -4.15 11.45 7.64
N THR A 68 -5.00 11.32 8.66
CA THR A 68 -6.41 11.74 8.56
C THR A 68 -6.61 13.24 8.50
N LYS A 69 -5.80 14.02 9.24
CA LYS A 69 -5.82 15.50 9.20
C LYS A 69 -5.45 16.04 7.82
N LYS A 70 -4.57 15.33 7.11
CA LYS A 70 -4.19 15.67 5.72
C LYS A 70 -5.18 15.16 4.67
N GLY A 71 -6.33 14.60 5.08
CA GLY A 71 -7.42 14.20 4.20
C GLY A 71 -7.28 12.81 3.58
N HIS A 72 -6.25 12.06 3.94
CA HIS A 72 -6.07 10.68 3.47
C HIS A 72 -7.01 9.71 4.19
N GLU A 73 -7.26 8.58 3.56
CA GLU A 73 -7.98 7.46 4.15
C GLU A 73 -7.03 6.58 4.96
N LEU A 74 -7.52 6.08 6.11
CA LEU A 74 -6.88 5.00 6.86
C LEU A 74 -7.65 3.69 6.68
N GLY A 75 -6.91 2.63 6.37
CA GLY A 75 -7.34 1.23 6.42
C GLY A 75 -6.44 0.43 7.35
N ILE A 76 -6.81 -0.80 7.64
CA ILE A 76 -6.02 -1.75 8.43
C ILE A 76 -5.24 -2.68 7.51
N LEU A 77 -3.97 -2.92 7.82
CA LEU A 77 -3.13 -3.93 7.17
C LEU A 77 -2.94 -5.12 8.11
N ASN A 78 -3.40 -6.29 7.67
CA ASN A 78 -3.18 -7.54 8.38
C ASN A 78 -2.01 -8.32 7.76
N GLN A 79 -0.97 -8.57 8.56
CA GLN A 79 0.12 -9.49 8.22
C GLN A 79 0.02 -10.83 8.92
N HIS A 80 -0.30 -10.84 10.24
CA HIS A 80 -0.26 -12.05 11.07
C HIS A 80 -1.27 -12.00 12.23
N SER A 81 -2.20 -11.03 12.22
CA SER A 81 -3.02 -10.75 13.39
C SER A 81 -4.29 -11.59 13.43
N THR A 82 -4.76 -11.86 14.64
CA THR A 82 -6.06 -12.52 14.91
C THR A 82 -7.23 -11.56 14.61
N GLU A 83 -8.45 -12.11 14.58
CA GLU A 83 -9.67 -11.30 14.41
C GLU A 83 -9.79 -10.24 15.53
N GLU A 84 -9.51 -10.63 16.78
CA GLU A 84 -9.60 -9.76 17.96
C GLU A 84 -8.63 -8.59 17.86
N GLU A 85 -7.37 -8.86 17.46
CA GLU A 85 -6.36 -7.81 17.28
C GLU A 85 -6.74 -6.84 16.15
N ILE A 86 -7.28 -7.34 15.04
CA ILE A 86 -7.75 -6.51 13.92
C ILE A 86 -8.92 -5.62 14.37
N VAL A 87 -9.90 -6.17 15.08
CA VAL A 87 -11.05 -5.41 15.60
C VAL A 87 -10.61 -4.37 16.61
N SER A 88 -9.67 -4.72 17.51
CA SER A 88 -9.10 -3.78 18.48
C SER A 88 -8.37 -2.63 17.77
N ALA A 89 -7.48 -2.95 16.82
CA ALA A 89 -6.76 -1.94 16.05
C ALA A 89 -7.71 -1.01 15.29
N LYS A 90 -8.74 -1.56 14.64
CA LYS A 90 -9.78 -0.76 13.97
C LYS A 90 -10.43 0.22 14.93
N LYS A 91 -10.87 -0.25 16.10
CA LYS A 91 -11.52 0.57 17.12
C LYS A 91 -10.61 1.69 17.60
N ILE A 92 -9.33 1.40 17.88
CA ILE A 92 -8.35 2.41 18.30
C ILE A 92 -8.19 3.50 17.23
N VAL A 93 -8.07 3.11 15.96
CA VAL A 93 -7.96 4.09 14.86
C VAL A 93 -9.23 4.96 14.77
N GLU A 94 -10.42 4.37 14.86
CA GLU A 94 -11.69 5.10 14.80
C GLU A 94 -11.86 6.06 15.98
N GLU A 95 -11.54 5.63 17.20
CA GLU A 95 -11.58 6.47 18.41
C GLU A 95 -10.56 7.63 18.33
N LEU A 96 -9.35 7.34 17.88
CA LEU A 96 -8.27 8.32 17.80
C LEU A 96 -8.52 9.41 16.74
N THR A 97 -9.11 9.02 15.62
CA THR A 97 -9.25 9.90 14.44
C THR A 97 -10.66 10.46 14.24
N GLY A 98 -11.66 9.89 14.89
CA GLY A 98 -13.07 10.21 14.66
C GLY A 98 -13.56 9.83 13.26
N LYS A 99 -12.87 8.94 12.55
CA LYS A 99 -13.20 8.51 11.19
C LYS A 99 -13.42 6.99 11.14
N PHE A 100 -14.42 6.56 10.38
CA PHE A 100 -14.65 5.14 10.15
C PHE A 100 -13.54 4.53 9.30
N VAL A 101 -13.13 3.32 9.67
CA VAL A 101 -12.18 2.50 8.92
C VAL A 101 -12.96 1.52 8.06
N SER A 102 -13.07 1.83 6.76
CA SER A 102 -13.86 1.04 5.81
C SER A 102 -13.09 -0.13 5.19
N GLY A 103 -11.77 0.00 5.06
CA GLY A 103 -10.94 -0.93 4.31
C GLY A 103 -10.00 -1.76 5.15
N ILE A 104 -9.81 -3.01 4.72
CA ILE A 104 -8.74 -3.89 5.19
C ILE A 104 -7.91 -4.37 4.01
N ARG A 105 -6.59 -4.48 4.22
CA ARG A 105 -5.67 -5.16 3.31
C ARG A 105 -5.05 -6.34 4.02
N GLN A 106 -4.92 -7.47 3.33
CA GLN A 106 -4.38 -8.68 3.94
C GLN A 106 -3.31 -9.32 3.05
N PHE A 107 -2.26 -9.81 3.69
CA PHE A 107 -1.27 -10.65 3.02
C PHE A 107 -1.89 -12.03 2.71
N PRO A 108 -1.61 -12.62 1.54
CA PRO A 108 -2.26 -13.86 1.10
C PRO A 108 -2.12 -15.03 2.06
N GLN A 109 -0.97 -15.14 2.76
CA GLN A 109 -0.71 -16.22 3.71
C GLN A 109 -1.57 -16.13 4.99
N PHE A 110 -2.09 -14.94 5.30
CA PHE A 110 -2.83 -14.63 6.54
C PHE A 110 -4.21 -14.07 6.25
N LYS A 111 -4.76 -14.43 5.11
CA LYS A 111 -6.06 -13.92 4.65
C LYS A 111 -7.20 -14.59 5.42
N HIS A 112 -7.93 -13.81 6.21
CA HIS A 112 -9.24 -14.21 6.71
C HIS A 112 -10.25 -14.29 5.55
N LYS A 113 -11.23 -15.18 5.69
CA LYS A 113 -12.31 -15.33 4.70
C LYS A 113 -13.19 -14.08 4.65
N SER A 114 -13.89 -13.88 3.54
CA SER A 114 -14.72 -12.69 3.32
C SER A 114 -15.84 -12.54 4.34
N ASP A 115 -16.47 -13.64 4.78
CA ASP A 115 -17.48 -13.64 5.83
C ASP A 115 -16.93 -13.17 7.19
N VAL A 116 -15.69 -13.55 7.51
CA VAL A 116 -14.99 -13.10 8.72
C VAL A 116 -14.69 -11.60 8.65
N VAL A 117 -14.15 -11.14 7.51
CA VAL A 117 -13.85 -9.72 7.28
C VAL A 117 -15.14 -8.88 7.38
N LYS A 118 -16.25 -9.37 6.83
CA LYS A 118 -17.54 -8.70 6.94
C LYS A 118 -18.03 -8.61 8.39
N ARG A 119 -17.90 -9.68 9.19
CA ARG A 119 -18.23 -9.65 10.63
C ARG A 119 -17.43 -8.61 11.41
N MET A 120 -16.17 -8.35 11.01
CA MET A 120 -15.34 -7.27 11.56
C MET A 120 -15.79 -5.86 11.09
N LYS A 121 -16.90 -5.77 10.32
CA LYS A 121 -17.50 -4.52 9.82
C LYS A 121 -16.57 -3.71 8.91
N PHE A 122 -15.82 -4.37 8.04
CA PHE A 122 -15.17 -3.73 6.91
C PHE A 122 -16.12 -3.70 5.71
N SER A 123 -16.02 -2.66 4.89
CA SER A 123 -16.83 -2.47 3.69
C SER A 123 -16.11 -3.02 2.45
N TYR A 124 -14.78 -2.96 2.43
CA TYR A 124 -13.99 -3.51 1.34
C TYR A 124 -12.70 -4.19 1.82
N HIS A 125 -12.24 -5.14 1.00
CA HIS A 125 -10.98 -5.86 1.18
C HIS A 125 -10.09 -5.65 -0.04
N SER A 126 -8.97 -4.94 0.13
CA SER A 126 -7.91 -4.86 -0.87
C SER A 126 -7.03 -6.10 -0.76
N SER A 127 -7.10 -6.97 -1.76
CA SER A 127 -6.27 -8.18 -1.77
C SER A 127 -4.87 -7.88 -2.30
N MET A 128 -3.87 -8.53 -1.72
CA MET A 128 -2.51 -8.54 -2.23
C MET A 128 -2.19 -9.92 -2.78
N TYR A 129 -1.56 -9.95 -3.95
CA TYR A 129 -0.99 -11.17 -4.48
C TYR A 129 0.54 -11.09 -4.39
N PHE A 130 1.17 -12.07 -3.74
CA PHE A 130 2.61 -12.22 -3.87
C PHE A 130 2.91 -12.73 -5.28
N SER A 131 3.38 -11.84 -6.12
CA SER A 131 4.05 -12.28 -7.33
C SER A 131 5.46 -12.73 -6.96
N ASN A 132 5.68 -14.01 -6.83
CA ASN A 132 6.99 -14.52 -7.14
C ASN A 132 7.21 -14.21 -8.63
N ILE A 133 8.01 -13.20 -8.93
CA ILE A 133 8.28 -12.67 -10.28
C ILE A 133 8.72 -13.78 -11.26
N PHE A 134 9.15 -14.92 -10.74
CA PHE A 134 9.60 -16.08 -11.51
C PHE A 134 8.51 -17.08 -11.89
N TRP A 135 7.27 -16.93 -11.39
CA TRP A 135 6.17 -17.83 -11.76
C TRP A 135 5.14 -17.05 -12.57
N LEU A 136 5.26 -17.17 -13.90
CA LEU A 136 4.20 -16.83 -14.84
C LEU A 136 3.01 -17.77 -14.57
N ASN A 137 2.16 -17.40 -13.64
CA ASN A 137 0.89 -18.08 -13.43
C ASN A 137 0.07 -17.94 -14.70
N LYS A 138 -0.29 -19.07 -15.31
CA LYS A 138 -1.05 -19.14 -16.56
C LYS A 138 -2.51 -18.69 -16.42
N ASP A 139 -3.01 -18.54 -15.20
CA ASP A 139 -4.41 -18.17 -14.92
C ASP A 139 -4.51 -16.70 -14.49
N PHE A 140 -4.10 -15.81 -15.40
CA PHE A 140 -4.41 -14.39 -15.28
C PHE A 140 -5.83 -14.12 -15.78
N ASP A 141 -6.83 -14.55 -15.04
CA ASP A 141 -8.13 -13.94 -15.16
C ASP A 141 -8.04 -12.50 -14.65
N LYS A 142 -8.34 -11.56 -15.54
CA LYS A 142 -8.40 -10.14 -15.24
C LYS A 142 -9.49 -9.94 -14.19
N LYS A 143 -9.10 -9.90 -12.91
CA LYS A 143 -10.05 -9.73 -11.83
C LYS A 143 -10.36 -8.25 -11.68
N THR A 144 -11.53 -7.85 -12.11
CA THR A 144 -12.14 -6.57 -11.74
C THR A 144 -12.65 -6.62 -10.30
N VAL A 145 -13.02 -5.48 -9.73
CA VAL A 145 -13.74 -5.43 -8.45
C VAL A 145 -14.97 -6.34 -8.53
N TYR A 146 -15.18 -7.11 -7.49
CA TYR A 146 -16.34 -7.99 -7.35
C TYR A 146 -16.83 -7.99 -5.91
N GLU A 147 -18.06 -8.42 -5.71
CA GLU A 147 -18.64 -8.56 -4.39
C GLU A 147 -18.64 -10.04 -3.96
N GLU A 148 -18.24 -10.29 -2.72
CA GLU A 148 -18.26 -11.60 -2.09
C GLU A 148 -18.81 -11.47 -0.66
N ASN A 149 -19.97 -12.09 -0.37
CA ASN A 149 -20.62 -12.00 0.93
C ASN A 149 -20.87 -10.53 1.37
N GLU A 150 -21.37 -9.70 0.50
CA GLU A 150 -21.59 -8.26 0.72
C GLU A 150 -20.31 -7.48 1.07
N LEU A 151 -19.16 -7.99 0.76
CA LEU A 151 -17.85 -7.36 0.90
C LEU A 151 -17.29 -7.05 -0.49
N VAL A 152 -16.93 -5.79 -0.72
CA VAL A 152 -16.28 -5.40 -1.97
C VAL A 152 -14.83 -5.90 -1.96
N ILE A 153 -14.48 -6.73 -2.92
CA ILE A 153 -13.12 -7.23 -3.09
C ILE A 153 -12.42 -6.45 -4.19
N VAL A 154 -11.29 -5.85 -3.83
CA VAL A 154 -10.45 -5.02 -4.70
C VAL A 154 -9.16 -5.77 -5.01
N PRO A 155 -9.07 -6.46 -6.17
CA PRO A 155 -7.87 -7.17 -6.55
C PRO A 155 -6.72 -6.23 -6.90
N ASP A 156 -5.48 -6.74 -6.81
CA ASP A 156 -4.32 -6.07 -7.36
C ASP A 156 -4.42 -5.94 -8.89
N SER A 157 -3.93 -4.84 -9.42
CA SER A 157 -3.88 -4.62 -10.86
C SER A 157 -2.56 -5.07 -11.47
N TRP A 158 -2.62 -5.52 -12.71
CA TRP A 158 -1.49 -6.04 -13.48
C TRP A 158 -1.45 -5.40 -14.86
N SER A 159 -0.26 -5.14 -15.34
CA SER A 159 -0.07 -4.65 -16.71
C SER A 159 -0.54 -5.69 -17.73
N PRO A 160 -1.40 -5.32 -18.70
CA PRO A 160 -1.98 -6.28 -19.65
C PRO A 160 -0.94 -6.94 -20.56
N TYR A 161 0.13 -6.24 -20.90
CA TYR A 161 1.17 -6.75 -21.81
C TYR A 161 2.36 -7.35 -21.09
N SER A 162 2.95 -6.63 -20.12
CA SER A 162 4.14 -7.10 -19.41
C SER A 162 3.84 -8.15 -18.35
N LYS A 163 2.56 -8.31 -17.96
CA LYS A 163 2.13 -9.19 -16.86
C LYS A 163 2.84 -8.90 -15.53
N LEU A 164 3.26 -7.66 -15.34
CA LEU A 164 3.87 -7.21 -14.09
C LEU A 164 2.82 -6.55 -13.19
N PRO A 165 2.85 -6.81 -11.88
CA PRO A 165 1.93 -6.19 -10.94
C PRO A 165 2.27 -4.72 -10.72
N TYR A 166 1.27 -3.90 -10.40
CA TYR A 166 1.46 -2.51 -9.99
C TYR A 166 1.72 -2.42 -8.48
N ASN A 167 2.84 -2.99 -8.04
CA ASN A 167 3.22 -3.07 -6.64
C ASN A 167 4.49 -2.28 -6.32
N ASP A 168 4.86 -2.30 -5.05
CA ASP A 168 6.02 -1.63 -4.47
C ASP A 168 7.33 -2.03 -5.16
N PHE A 169 7.51 -3.31 -5.49
CA PHE A 169 8.72 -3.80 -6.15
C PHE A 169 8.82 -3.30 -7.60
N THR A 170 7.74 -3.47 -8.36
CA THR A 170 7.70 -3.04 -9.76
C THR A 170 7.89 -1.53 -9.88
N PHE A 171 7.22 -0.76 -9.02
CA PHE A 171 7.41 0.68 -8.98
C PHE A 171 8.85 1.05 -8.63
N GLN A 172 9.47 0.40 -7.64
CA GLN A 172 10.85 0.66 -7.24
C GLN A 172 11.86 0.38 -8.37
N MET A 173 11.73 -0.79 -9.00
CA MET A 173 12.77 -1.34 -9.88
C MET A 173 12.68 -0.88 -11.33
N ILE A 174 11.48 -0.72 -11.87
CA ILE A 174 11.30 -0.36 -13.29
C ILE A 174 11.57 1.13 -13.48
N PRO A 175 12.39 1.54 -14.47
CA PRO A 175 12.57 2.95 -14.79
C PRO A 175 11.22 3.64 -15.06
N LEU A 176 11.07 4.88 -14.57
CA LEU A 176 9.79 5.59 -14.59
C LEU A 176 9.17 5.69 -15.99
N PHE A 177 10.00 5.85 -17.02
CA PHE A 177 9.52 5.89 -18.41
C PHE A 177 8.75 4.62 -18.80
N PHE A 178 9.30 3.43 -18.49
CA PHE A 178 8.63 2.17 -18.79
C PHE A 178 7.39 1.97 -17.91
N TYR A 179 7.47 2.38 -16.64
CA TYR A 179 6.31 2.30 -15.74
C TYR A 179 5.15 3.17 -16.23
N LYS A 180 5.43 4.40 -16.68
CA LYS A 180 4.43 5.28 -17.33
C LYS A 180 3.78 4.63 -18.54
N ASN A 181 4.57 3.97 -19.39
CA ASN A 181 4.06 3.24 -20.55
C ASN A 181 3.15 2.07 -20.15
N MET A 182 3.50 1.35 -19.07
CA MET A 182 2.63 0.30 -18.53
C MET A 182 1.28 0.86 -18.10
N ILE A 183 1.27 1.98 -17.36
CA ILE A 183 0.04 2.67 -16.94
C ILE A 183 -0.77 3.12 -18.16
N ASN A 184 -0.13 3.80 -19.13
CA ASN A 184 -0.80 4.24 -20.38
C ASN A 184 -1.50 3.09 -21.09
N ASN A 185 -0.84 1.93 -21.17
CA ASN A 185 -1.40 0.76 -21.84
C ASN A 185 -2.60 0.15 -21.09
N SER A 186 -2.58 0.16 -19.75
CA SER A 186 -3.71 -0.30 -18.95
C SER A 186 -4.89 0.67 -19.04
N MET A 187 -4.63 1.98 -18.95
CA MET A 187 -5.67 3.01 -18.99
C MET A 187 -6.33 3.21 -20.35
N LYS A 188 -5.67 2.82 -21.45
CA LYS A 188 -6.26 2.79 -22.81
C LYS A 188 -7.07 1.53 -23.08
N GLY A 189 -6.99 0.54 -22.23
CA GLY A 189 -7.81 -0.67 -22.29
C GLY A 189 -9.16 -0.48 -21.62
N ASP A 190 -9.82 -1.59 -21.31
CA ASP A 190 -11.13 -1.61 -20.65
C ASP A 190 -11.05 -1.46 -19.12
N ASP A 191 -9.85 -1.12 -18.59
CA ASP A 191 -9.66 -0.98 -17.14
C ASP A 191 -10.19 0.38 -16.68
N GLU A 192 -11.25 0.40 -15.89
CA GLU A 192 -11.79 1.62 -15.30
C GLU A 192 -10.85 2.19 -14.23
N TYR A 193 -10.04 1.34 -13.59
CA TYR A 193 -9.11 1.71 -12.53
C TYR A 193 -7.86 0.85 -12.52
N ILE A 194 -6.80 1.38 -11.90
CA ILE A 194 -5.56 0.66 -11.60
C ILE A 194 -5.27 0.81 -10.11
N VAL A 195 -5.07 -0.31 -9.41
CA VAL A 195 -4.61 -0.32 -8.02
C VAL A 195 -3.09 -0.35 -7.99
N ILE A 196 -2.49 0.62 -7.31
CA ILE A 196 -1.04 0.71 -7.08
C ILE A 196 -0.80 0.75 -5.58
N TYR A 197 0.16 -0.03 -5.07
CA TYR A 197 0.56 0.07 -3.68
C TYR A 197 2.09 0.13 -3.51
N LEU A 198 2.53 0.95 -2.55
CA LEU A 198 3.92 1.15 -2.17
C LEU A 198 4.07 0.96 -0.66
N ASN A 199 5.29 0.68 -0.19
CA ASN A 199 5.57 0.53 1.23
C ASN A 199 6.28 1.77 1.78
N SER A 200 5.88 2.20 2.98
CA SER A 200 6.41 3.42 3.61
C SER A 200 7.94 3.39 3.82
N TRP A 201 8.50 2.25 4.20
CA TRP A 201 9.93 2.12 4.44
C TRP A 201 10.81 2.38 3.20
N GLN A 202 10.26 2.25 1.97
CA GLN A 202 11.00 2.52 0.73
C GLN A 202 11.40 4.00 0.58
N PHE A 203 10.74 4.90 1.29
CA PHE A 203 10.99 6.34 1.28
C PHE A 203 12.07 6.77 2.30
N VAL A 204 12.75 5.79 2.91
CA VAL A 204 13.91 6.00 3.79
C VAL A 204 15.14 5.30 3.21
N GLU A 205 16.30 5.90 3.34
CA GLU A 205 17.53 5.29 2.92
C GLU A 205 17.93 4.17 3.88
N LEU A 206 17.93 2.92 3.40
CA LEU A 206 18.24 1.71 4.17
C LEU A 206 19.49 1.01 3.60
N ASN A 207 20.61 1.73 3.59
CA ASN A 207 21.84 1.21 3.02
C ASN A 207 22.64 0.29 3.95
N HIS A 208 22.15 0.04 5.16
CA HIS A 208 22.85 -0.76 6.15
C HIS A 208 22.62 -2.26 5.96
N SER A 209 23.69 -3.05 6.11
CA SER A 209 23.66 -4.51 6.04
C SER A 209 22.70 -5.15 7.06
N LYS A 210 22.45 -4.48 8.19
CA LYS A 210 21.56 -4.95 9.26
C LYS A 210 20.10 -5.18 8.85
N PHE A 211 19.62 -4.52 7.78
CA PHE A 211 18.27 -4.74 7.27
C PHE A 211 18.15 -5.97 6.36
N GLY A 212 19.26 -6.66 6.07
CA GLY A 212 19.26 -7.89 5.30
C GLY A 212 18.59 -7.81 3.92
N LEU A 213 18.32 -6.60 3.44
CA LEU A 213 17.68 -6.40 2.16
C LEU A 213 18.53 -7.00 1.04
N PRO A 214 17.94 -7.78 0.12
CA PRO A 214 18.64 -8.20 -1.09
C PRO A 214 19.22 -6.99 -1.81
N PHE A 215 20.36 -7.15 -2.47
CA PHE A 215 21.08 -6.02 -3.09
C PHE A 215 20.18 -5.19 -4.03
N TYR A 216 19.30 -5.84 -4.79
CA TYR A 216 18.37 -5.17 -5.70
C TYR A 216 17.31 -4.33 -4.98
N ARG A 217 16.95 -4.66 -3.72
CA ARG A 217 16.00 -3.86 -2.92
C ARG A 217 16.65 -2.64 -2.26
N LYS A 218 17.96 -2.47 -2.36
CA LYS A 218 18.69 -1.31 -1.83
C LYS A 218 18.74 -0.14 -2.82
N TYR A 219 18.40 -0.39 -4.09
CA TYR A 219 18.37 0.65 -5.10
C TYR A 219 17.08 1.46 -5.05
N ASN A 220 17.16 2.72 -5.48
CA ASN A 220 16.00 3.61 -5.60
C ASN A 220 15.19 3.75 -4.29
N LEU A 221 15.87 3.81 -3.14
CA LEU A 221 15.25 4.10 -1.84
C LEU A 221 15.35 5.59 -1.47
N GLY A 222 14.66 5.97 -0.41
CA GLY A 222 14.74 7.31 0.17
C GLY A 222 14.37 8.40 -0.83
N ARG A 223 15.25 9.37 -1.00
CA ARG A 223 15.02 10.52 -1.89
C ARG A 223 14.70 10.11 -3.33
N GLN A 224 15.29 9.04 -3.83
CA GLN A 224 15.01 8.57 -5.19
C GLN A 224 13.56 8.09 -5.36
N MET A 225 12.97 7.47 -4.32
CA MET A 225 11.55 7.11 -4.31
C MET A 225 10.66 8.34 -4.22
N GLU A 226 11.03 9.34 -3.39
CA GLU A 226 10.31 10.60 -3.29
C GLU A 226 10.26 11.32 -4.65
N ASP A 227 11.41 11.48 -5.30
CA ASP A 227 11.52 12.12 -6.63
C ASP A 227 10.74 11.33 -7.71
N LYS A 228 10.79 10.00 -7.63
CA LYS A 228 10.07 9.13 -8.57
C LYS A 228 8.56 9.24 -8.39
N LEU A 229 8.09 9.24 -7.15
CA LEU A 229 6.66 9.43 -6.84
C LEU A 229 6.18 10.80 -7.31
N GLY A 230 6.90 11.88 -7.02
CA GLY A 230 6.54 13.22 -7.48
C GLY A 230 6.42 13.31 -9.01
N ARG A 231 7.42 12.79 -9.73
CA ARG A 231 7.37 12.75 -11.22
C ARG A 231 6.27 11.83 -11.77
N PHE A 232 5.88 10.83 -11.02
CA PHE A 232 4.75 9.96 -11.39
C PHE A 232 3.42 10.68 -11.20
N LEU A 233 3.24 11.39 -10.08
CA LEU A 233 2.03 12.19 -9.83
C LEU A 233 1.84 13.30 -10.87
N LEU A 234 2.91 14.02 -11.23
CA LEU A 234 2.88 14.99 -12.33
C LEU A 234 2.42 14.34 -13.65
N PHE A 235 2.92 13.15 -13.95
CA PHE A 235 2.48 12.43 -15.15
C PHE A 235 1.00 12.06 -15.11
N LEU A 236 0.47 11.65 -13.96
CA LEU A 236 -0.97 11.36 -13.82
C LEU A 236 -1.81 12.62 -14.02
N GLU A 237 -1.37 13.75 -13.47
CA GLU A 237 -1.99 15.06 -13.64
C GLU A 237 -1.97 15.50 -15.12
N GLU A 238 -0.81 15.47 -15.79
CA GLU A 238 -0.66 15.79 -17.22
C GLU A 238 -1.50 14.89 -18.14
N SER A 239 -1.77 13.66 -17.70
CA SER A 239 -2.59 12.68 -18.41
C SER A 239 -4.09 12.77 -18.06
N GLU A 240 -4.48 13.71 -17.20
CA GLU A 240 -5.85 13.89 -16.70
C GLU A 240 -6.40 12.65 -15.97
N TRP A 241 -5.53 11.85 -15.37
CA TRP A 241 -5.94 10.65 -14.64
C TRP A 241 -6.10 10.92 -13.16
N ALA A 242 -7.35 10.89 -12.70
CA ALA A 242 -7.67 11.10 -11.29
C ALA A 242 -7.00 10.05 -10.40
N VAL A 243 -6.47 10.51 -9.26
CA VAL A 243 -6.01 9.67 -8.16
C VAL A 243 -6.99 9.81 -7.02
N ASN A 244 -7.55 8.69 -6.54
CA ASN A 244 -8.58 8.70 -5.50
C ASN A 244 -8.22 7.76 -4.34
N ARG A 245 -8.84 8.04 -3.18
CA ARG A 245 -8.88 7.08 -2.07
C ARG A 245 -9.80 5.91 -2.45
N MET A 246 -9.50 4.72 -1.94
CA MET A 246 -10.30 3.53 -2.28
C MET A 246 -11.76 3.68 -1.86
N LYS A 247 -12.03 4.22 -0.66
CA LYS A 247 -13.41 4.43 -0.20
C LYS A 247 -14.24 5.31 -1.12
N ASP A 248 -13.65 6.35 -1.73
CA ASP A 248 -14.39 7.30 -2.59
C ASP A 248 -14.72 6.69 -3.97
N PHE A 249 -14.10 5.56 -4.29
CA PHE A 249 -14.40 4.83 -5.53
C PHE A 249 -15.56 3.84 -5.36
N PHE A 250 -15.75 3.31 -4.14
CA PHE A 250 -16.77 2.27 -3.89
C PHE A 250 -18.01 2.79 -3.16
N PHE A 251 -17.91 3.95 -2.51
CA PHE A 251 -18.93 4.55 -1.66
C PHE A 251 -19.01 6.06 -1.89
#